data_f6524a1ba73e95650326028f34f7af7c
#
_entry.id   f6524a1ba73e95650326028f34f7af7c
#
_cell.length_a   1.000
_cell.length_b   1.000
_cell.length_c   1.000
_cell.angle_alpha   90.00
_cell.angle_beta   90.00
_cell.angle_gamma   90.00
#
_symmetry.space_group_name_H-M   'P 1'
#
loop_
_entity.id
_entity.type
_entity.pdbx_description
1 polymer ?
#
loop_
_entity_poly.entity_id
_entity_poly.type
_entity_poly.pdbx_seq_one_letter_code
_entity_poly.pdbx_strand_id
1 'polypeptide(L)'
;MKELRDQTKLAVHLTVLEGTHIVFVNNVQSMGTFTSNISLGTRWPAHATVIGQMLLSDLPEAEVRQRYRNFNDWDSYSELTPTSLKALLQKLNYVKTQKSMVSWGHYNHDMAACAAPIFKQSNGKMVAVLSVSCPITTYDEKTFKEDIAALVIATADKISKFIY
;
A
#
# COMPACT_ATOMS: atom_id res chain seq x y z
N MET A 1 -2.14 -12.87 7.69
CA MET A 1 -2.60 -12.76 6.30
C MET A 1 -3.77 -13.70 5.99
N LYS A 2 -3.67 -15.04 6.22
CA LYS A 2 -4.79 -15.96 5.95
C LYS A 2 -6.05 -15.59 6.76
N GLU A 3 -5.90 -15.30 8.05
CA GLU A 3 -7.00 -14.85 8.91
C GLU A 3 -7.70 -13.60 8.36
N LEU A 4 -6.95 -12.59 7.89
CA LEU A 4 -7.51 -11.39 7.27
C LEU A 4 -8.27 -11.73 5.98
N ARG A 5 -7.70 -12.59 5.10
CA ARG A 5 -8.37 -13.11 3.92
C ARG A 5 -9.69 -13.80 4.29
N ASP A 6 -9.69 -14.63 5.34
CA ASP A 6 -10.87 -15.40 5.74
C ASP A 6 -12.00 -14.50 6.28
N GLN A 7 -11.64 -13.40 6.96
CA GLN A 7 -12.58 -12.39 7.45
C GLN A 7 -13.14 -11.51 6.34
N THR A 8 -12.28 -11.03 5.44
CA THR A 8 -12.65 -10.07 4.40
C THR A 8 -13.05 -10.71 3.08
N LYS A 9 -12.67 -11.99 2.85
CA LYS A 9 -12.75 -12.72 1.57
C LYS A 9 -11.91 -12.09 0.45
N LEU A 10 -11.08 -11.08 0.77
CA LEU A 10 -10.26 -10.33 -0.18
C LEU A 10 -8.88 -10.95 -0.38
N ALA A 11 -8.23 -10.61 -1.50
CA ALA A 11 -6.81 -10.90 -1.70
C ALA A 11 -5.97 -10.05 -0.73
N VAL A 12 -4.99 -10.67 -0.09
CA VAL A 12 -4.09 -10.04 0.89
C VAL A 12 -2.67 -10.10 0.37
N HIS A 13 -1.98 -8.96 0.37
CA HIS A 13 -0.62 -8.84 -0.15
C HIS A 13 0.32 -8.30 0.91
N LEU A 14 1.58 -8.75 0.85
CA LEU A 14 2.71 -8.17 1.57
C LEU A 14 3.67 -7.56 0.56
N THR A 15 4.04 -6.31 0.79
CA THR A 15 4.76 -5.50 -0.18
C THR A 15 5.91 -4.77 0.49
N VAL A 16 7.05 -4.68 -0.19
CA VAL A 16 8.25 -3.96 0.26
C VAL A 16 8.64 -2.90 -0.77
N LEU A 17 9.51 -1.97 -0.37
CA LEU A 17 10.05 -0.92 -1.24
C LEU A 17 11.41 -1.35 -1.80
N GLU A 18 11.58 -1.20 -3.11
CA GLU A 18 12.85 -1.39 -3.80
C GLU A 18 13.10 -0.23 -4.78
N GLY A 19 14.05 0.63 -4.46
CA GLY A 19 14.32 1.83 -5.25
C GLY A 19 13.11 2.76 -5.28
N THR A 20 12.54 2.97 -6.47
CA THR A 20 11.34 3.76 -6.74
C THR A 20 10.09 2.91 -6.99
N HIS A 21 10.18 1.60 -6.75
CA HIS A 21 9.11 0.63 -6.98
C HIS A 21 8.71 -0.10 -5.70
N ILE A 22 7.48 -0.53 -5.66
CA ILE A 22 7.04 -1.56 -4.71
C ILE A 22 7.23 -2.94 -5.34
N VAL A 23 7.48 -3.94 -4.48
CA VAL A 23 7.60 -5.35 -4.88
C VAL A 23 6.68 -6.20 -4.02
N PHE A 24 5.83 -6.98 -4.65
CA PHE A 24 4.96 -7.93 -3.96
C PHE A 24 5.77 -9.18 -3.58
N VAL A 25 5.97 -9.38 -2.27
CA VAL A 25 6.83 -10.47 -1.75
C VAL A 25 6.03 -11.65 -1.19
N ASN A 26 4.74 -11.44 -0.88
CA ASN A 26 3.84 -12.51 -0.48
C ASN A 26 2.39 -12.15 -0.83
N ASN A 27 1.57 -13.16 -1.09
CA ASN A 27 0.14 -12.98 -1.32
C ASN A 27 -0.66 -14.16 -0.75
N VAL A 28 -1.93 -13.88 -0.43
CA VAL A 28 -2.95 -14.88 -0.14
C VAL A 28 -4.15 -14.53 -1.01
N GLN A 29 -4.51 -15.43 -1.91
CA GLN A 29 -5.61 -15.21 -2.85
C GLN A 29 -6.95 -15.03 -2.14
N SER A 30 -7.85 -14.26 -2.76
CA SER A 30 -9.22 -14.07 -2.30
C SER A 30 -9.98 -15.40 -2.24
N MET A 31 -11.06 -15.44 -1.47
CA MET A 31 -11.99 -16.58 -1.44
C MET A 31 -13.22 -16.38 -2.33
N GLY A 32 -13.32 -15.23 -3.01
CA GLY A 32 -14.44 -14.91 -3.90
C GLY A 32 -14.16 -15.31 -5.35
N THR A 33 -15.04 -14.88 -6.23
CA THR A 33 -14.92 -15.09 -7.69
C THR A 33 -13.80 -14.25 -8.31
N PHE A 34 -13.39 -13.18 -7.64
CA PHE A 34 -12.26 -12.35 -8.08
C PHE A 34 -10.93 -13.01 -7.69
N THR A 35 -10.08 -13.23 -8.67
CA THR A 35 -8.71 -13.70 -8.48
C THR A 35 -7.76 -12.55 -8.78
N SER A 36 -6.92 -12.19 -7.81
CA SER A 36 -5.88 -11.19 -8.03
C SER A 36 -4.81 -11.75 -8.96
N ASN A 37 -4.54 -11.05 -10.06
CA ASN A 37 -3.48 -11.42 -11.01
C ASN A 37 -2.08 -10.96 -10.56
N ILE A 38 -1.94 -10.44 -9.35
CA ILE A 38 -0.67 -9.98 -8.81
C ILE A 38 0.18 -11.21 -8.45
N SER A 39 1.27 -11.39 -9.17
CA SER A 39 2.26 -12.44 -8.92
C SER A 39 3.35 -11.94 -7.96
N LEU A 40 4.02 -12.88 -7.28
CA LEU A 40 5.23 -12.56 -6.50
C LEU A 40 6.29 -11.97 -7.42
N GLY A 41 6.97 -10.92 -6.97
CA GLY A 41 7.95 -10.18 -7.75
C GLY A 41 7.35 -9.11 -8.68
N THR A 42 6.01 -9.00 -8.80
CA THR A 42 5.39 -7.88 -9.53
C THR A 42 5.86 -6.56 -8.95
N ARG A 43 6.17 -5.61 -9.83
CA ARG A 43 6.70 -4.29 -9.49
C ARG A 43 5.75 -3.21 -9.99
N TRP A 44 5.41 -2.26 -9.12
CA TRP A 44 4.62 -1.09 -9.48
C TRP A 44 5.33 0.20 -9.02
N PRO A 45 5.09 1.35 -9.68
CA PRO A 45 5.69 2.62 -9.29
C PRO A 45 5.21 3.04 -7.89
N ALA A 46 6.17 3.27 -6.99
CA ALA A 46 5.85 3.58 -5.60
C ALA A 46 5.15 4.95 -5.45
N HIS A 47 5.50 5.95 -6.29
CA HIS A 47 4.87 7.27 -6.24
C HIS A 47 3.37 7.23 -6.56
N ALA A 48 2.94 6.27 -7.38
CA ALA A 48 1.58 6.21 -7.92
C ALA A 48 0.61 5.37 -7.07
N THR A 49 1.12 4.52 -6.18
CA THR A 49 0.30 3.62 -5.36
C THR A 49 0.24 4.06 -3.91
N VAL A 50 -0.91 3.88 -3.24
CA VAL A 50 -1.03 4.17 -1.79
C VAL A 50 -0.07 3.31 -0.96
N ILE A 51 0.21 2.09 -1.40
CA ILE A 51 1.20 1.18 -0.78
C ILE A 51 2.60 1.79 -0.83
N GLY A 52 3.01 2.25 -2.02
CA GLY A 52 4.33 2.83 -2.24
C GLY A 52 4.48 4.19 -1.55
N GLN A 53 3.46 5.03 -1.59
CA GLN A 53 3.45 6.29 -0.85
C GLN A 53 3.61 6.06 0.65
N MET A 54 2.97 5.02 1.20
CA MET A 54 3.12 4.66 2.61
C MET A 54 4.56 4.22 2.93
N LEU A 55 5.16 3.34 2.13
CA LEU A 55 6.56 2.92 2.30
C LEU A 55 7.56 4.08 2.17
N LEU A 56 7.33 4.97 1.20
CA LEU A 56 8.17 6.17 1.00
C LEU A 56 8.04 7.17 2.15
N SER A 57 6.87 7.25 2.81
CA SER A 57 6.62 8.23 3.88
C SER A 57 7.43 7.97 5.15
N ASP A 58 7.93 6.75 5.36
CA ASP A 58 8.80 6.40 6.50
C ASP A 58 10.27 6.78 6.27
N LEU A 59 10.66 7.04 5.02
CA LEU A 59 12.02 7.43 4.69
C LEU A 59 12.28 8.90 5.02
N PRO A 60 13.53 9.25 5.40
CA PRO A 60 13.95 10.64 5.45
C PRO A 60 13.75 11.33 4.08
N GLU A 61 13.32 12.60 4.09
CA GLU A 61 13.09 13.36 2.85
C GLU A 61 14.31 13.37 1.93
N ALA A 62 15.51 13.47 2.51
CA ALA A 62 16.78 13.44 1.75
C ALA A 62 16.95 12.13 0.97
N GLU A 63 16.53 11.00 1.56
CA GLU A 63 16.59 9.70 0.90
C GLU A 63 15.56 9.61 -0.23
N VAL A 64 14.34 10.10 -0.03
CA VAL A 64 13.34 10.17 -1.11
C VAL A 64 13.86 11.03 -2.27
N ARG A 65 14.42 12.22 -1.98
CA ARG A 65 15.02 13.09 -2.99
C ARG A 65 16.17 12.41 -3.76
N GLN A 66 16.99 11.63 -3.06
CA GLN A 66 18.08 10.89 -3.70
C GLN A 66 17.55 9.80 -4.64
N ARG A 67 16.54 9.02 -4.21
CA ARG A 67 15.94 7.95 -5.02
C ARG A 67 15.27 8.47 -6.28
N TYR A 68 14.64 9.64 -6.21
CA TYR A 68 13.92 10.27 -7.33
C TYR A 68 14.73 11.32 -8.09
N ARG A 69 16.05 11.46 -7.81
CA ARG A 69 16.91 12.49 -8.42
C ARG A 69 16.91 12.47 -9.96
N ASN A 70 16.97 11.30 -10.55
CA ASN A 70 17.00 11.09 -12.01
C ASN A 70 15.74 10.38 -12.50
N PHE A 71 14.66 10.43 -11.71
CA PHE A 71 13.41 9.78 -12.07
C PHE A 71 12.63 10.66 -13.05
N ASN A 72 12.28 10.09 -14.19
CA ASN A 72 11.58 10.79 -15.27
C ASN A 72 10.21 10.17 -15.60
N ASP A 73 9.87 9.05 -14.96
CA ASP A 73 8.68 8.26 -15.25
C ASP A 73 7.51 8.67 -14.34
N TRP A 74 7.14 9.97 -14.43
CA TRP A 74 6.07 10.57 -13.65
C TRP A 74 4.69 10.37 -14.31
N ASP A 75 4.40 9.14 -14.73
CA ASP A 75 3.11 8.82 -15.33
C ASP A 75 1.95 9.07 -14.35
N SER A 76 0.89 9.66 -14.88
CA SER A 76 -0.34 9.92 -14.15
C SER A 76 -1.33 8.79 -14.38
N TYR A 77 -1.77 8.17 -13.31
CA TYR A 77 -2.77 7.08 -13.32
C TYR A 77 -4.16 7.61 -12.90
N SER A 78 -4.19 8.73 -12.19
CA SER A 78 -5.39 9.47 -11.82
C SER A 78 -5.01 10.90 -11.42
N GLU A 79 -6.00 11.75 -11.17
CA GLU A 79 -5.80 13.12 -10.66
C GLU A 79 -5.07 13.16 -9.29
N LEU A 80 -5.08 12.04 -8.56
CA LEU A 80 -4.43 11.92 -7.25
C LEU A 80 -2.98 11.43 -7.33
N THR A 81 -2.50 11.07 -8.52
CA THR A 81 -1.11 10.62 -8.74
C THR A 81 -0.14 11.81 -8.68
N PRO A 82 0.87 11.81 -7.79
CA PRO A 82 1.92 12.81 -7.83
C PRO A 82 2.72 12.72 -9.13
N THR A 83 2.80 13.80 -9.88
CA THR A 83 3.49 13.89 -11.18
C THR A 83 4.81 14.67 -11.11
N SER A 84 5.31 14.89 -9.91
CA SER A 84 6.61 15.54 -9.66
C SER A 84 7.12 15.19 -8.26
N LEU A 85 8.43 15.33 -8.06
CA LEU A 85 9.04 15.14 -6.73
C LEU A 85 8.43 16.07 -5.68
N LYS A 86 8.14 17.34 -6.05
CA LYS A 86 7.50 18.29 -5.13
C LYS A 86 6.11 17.81 -4.70
N ALA A 87 5.28 17.38 -5.65
CA ALA A 87 3.95 16.84 -5.36
C ALA A 87 4.02 15.55 -4.54
N LEU A 88 4.98 14.67 -4.84
CA LEU A 88 5.22 13.46 -4.05
C LEU A 88 5.56 13.80 -2.60
N LEU A 89 6.52 14.69 -2.34
CA LEU A 89 6.91 15.06 -0.98
C LEU A 89 5.74 15.67 -0.18
N GLN A 90 4.92 16.52 -0.81
CA GLN A 90 3.71 17.05 -0.18
C GLN A 90 2.73 15.92 0.19
N LYS A 91 2.54 14.94 -0.72
CA LYS A 91 1.71 13.77 -0.46
C LYS A 91 2.24 12.92 0.69
N LEU A 92 3.56 12.68 0.73
CA LEU A 92 4.19 11.88 1.78
C LEU A 92 4.05 12.51 3.18
N ASN A 93 4.08 13.83 3.29
CA ASN A 93 3.83 14.53 4.55
C ASN A 93 2.42 14.25 5.11
N TYR A 94 1.42 14.17 4.24
CA TYR A 94 0.08 13.75 4.65
C TYR A 94 0.05 12.25 5.00
N VAL A 95 0.60 11.39 4.14
CA VAL A 95 0.58 9.93 4.32
C VAL A 95 1.23 9.51 5.64
N LYS A 96 2.33 10.17 6.03
CA LYS A 96 3.05 9.92 7.28
C LYS A 96 2.18 10.04 8.53
N THR A 97 1.11 10.81 8.49
CA THR A 97 0.17 10.99 9.60
C THR A 97 -0.95 9.95 9.63
N GLN A 98 -1.04 9.08 8.61
CA GLN A 98 -2.13 8.13 8.46
C GLN A 98 -1.76 6.75 9.00
N LYS A 99 -2.72 6.09 9.67
CA LYS A 99 -2.58 4.69 10.11
C LYS A 99 -2.81 3.70 8.97
N SER A 100 -3.55 4.11 7.96
CA SER A 100 -3.80 3.36 6.74
C SER A 100 -4.08 4.31 5.58
N MET A 101 -3.92 3.81 4.38
CA MET A 101 -4.29 4.51 3.16
C MET A 101 -5.28 3.68 2.37
N VAL A 102 -6.30 4.34 1.84
CA VAL A 102 -7.29 3.71 0.96
C VAL A 102 -7.17 4.31 -0.44
N SER A 103 -7.09 3.43 -1.43
CA SER A 103 -7.23 3.73 -2.84
C SER A 103 -8.61 3.29 -3.30
N TRP A 104 -9.35 4.18 -3.92
CA TRP A 104 -10.64 3.91 -4.54
C TRP A 104 -10.58 4.36 -5.99
N GLY A 105 -10.09 3.45 -6.86
CA GLY A 105 -9.85 3.78 -8.27
C GLY A 105 -8.63 4.66 -8.55
N HIS A 106 -7.70 4.86 -7.60
CA HIS A 106 -6.60 5.83 -7.75
C HIS A 106 -5.49 5.37 -8.68
N TYR A 107 -5.11 4.09 -8.65
CA TYR A 107 -4.08 3.51 -9.52
C TYR A 107 -4.70 2.67 -10.64
N ASN A 108 -5.66 1.84 -10.30
CA ASN A 108 -6.50 1.10 -11.23
C ASN A 108 -7.94 1.50 -10.97
N HIS A 109 -8.62 2.05 -11.97
CA HIS A 109 -9.96 2.64 -11.85
C HIS A 109 -11.02 1.67 -11.32
N ASP A 110 -10.87 0.38 -11.61
CA ASP A 110 -11.83 -0.65 -11.24
C ASP A 110 -11.53 -1.31 -9.89
N MET A 111 -10.46 -0.87 -9.21
CA MET A 111 -9.96 -1.52 -8.00
C MET A 111 -9.95 -0.59 -6.78
N ALA A 112 -10.35 -1.17 -5.65
CA ALA A 112 -10.11 -0.61 -4.33
C ALA A 112 -8.94 -1.35 -3.66
N ALA A 113 -8.16 -0.62 -2.87
CA ALA A 113 -7.11 -1.17 -2.03
C ALA A 113 -7.04 -0.43 -0.69
N CYS A 114 -6.76 -1.15 0.37
CA CYS A 114 -6.42 -0.58 1.67
C CYS A 114 -5.06 -1.10 2.12
N ALA A 115 -4.21 -0.22 2.60
CA ALA A 115 -2.85 -0.49 2.99
C ALA A 115 -2.57 -0.02 4.42
N ALA A 116 -1.87 -0.82 5.21
CA ALA A 116 -1.40 -0.46 6.55
C ALA A 116 0.07 -0.87 6.75
N PRO A 117 0.86 -0.07 7.51
CA PRO A 117 2.29 -0.28 7.67
C PRO A 117 2.60 -1.42 8.64
N ILE A 118 3.67 -2.14 8.37
CA ILE A 118 4.28 -3.12 9.28
C ILE A 118 5.62 -2.58 9.74
N PHE A 119 5.78 -2.47 11.06
CA PHE A 119 6.97 -1.91 11.70
C PHE A 119 7.82 -2.98 12.35
N LYS A 120 9.13 -2.77 12.31
CA LYS A 120 10.11 -3.55 13.07
C LYS A 120 10.16 -3.05 14.52
N GLN A 121 9.99 -3.98 15.49
CA GLN A 121 9.94 -3.63 16.92
C GLN A 121 11.26 -3.01 17.43
N SER A 122 12.41 -3.51 16.94
CA SER A 122 13.73 -3.09 17.45
C SER A 122 14.07 -1.62 17.19
N ASN A 123 13.48 -0.99 16.16
CA ASN A 123 13.85 0.39 15.77
C ASN A 123 12.67 1.23 15.25
N GLY A 124 11.46 0.68 15.23
CA GLY A 124 10.26 1.39 14.77
C GLY A 124 10.23 1.71 13.27
N LYS A 125 11.14 1.17 12.46
CA LYS A 125 11.15 1.39 11.01
C LYS A 125 10.08 0.57 10.31
N MET A 126 9.45 1.14 9.32
CA MET A 126 8.55 0.41 8.42
C MET A 126 9.36 -0.54 7.53
N VAL A 127 9.01 -1.81 7.56
CA VAL A 127 9.72 -2.85 6.78
C VAL A 127 8.88 -3.39 5.63
N ALA A 128 7.57 -3.28 5.74
CA ALA A 128 6.63 -3.74 4.72
C ALA A 128 5.29 -3.01 4.88
N VAL A 129 4.42 -3.20 3.89
CA VAL A 129 3.01 -2.81 3.96
C VAL A 129 2.14 -4.03 3.71
N LEU A 130 1.15 -4.22 4.58
CA LEU A 130 0.07 -5.16 4.39
C LEU A 130 -1.05 -4.47 3.62
N SER A 131 -1.59 -5.11 2.60
CA SER A 131 -2.72 -4.56 1.85
C SER A 131 -3.75 -5.61 1.49
N VAL A 132 -4.98 -5.17 1.29
CA VAL A 132 -6.06 -5.92 0.65
C VAL A 132 -6.49 -5.20 -0.61
N SER A 133 -6.98 -5.95 -1.59
CA SER A 133 -7.53 -5.38 -2.82
C SER A 133 -8.75 -6.16 -3.32
N CYS A 134 -9.65 -5.45 -3.98
CA CYS A 134 -10.85 -6.01 -4.60
C CYS A 134 -11.37 -5.08 -5.70
N PRO A 135 -12.25 -5.56 -6.59
CA PRO A 135 -13.05 -4.68 -7.43
C PRO A 135 -13.83 -3.67 -6.59
N ILE A 136 -13.97 -2.43 -7.06
CA ILE A 136 -14.73 -1.36 -6.36
C ILE A 136 -16.21 -1.72 -6.16
N THR A 137 -16.71 -2.70 -6.90
CA THR A 137 -18.10 -3.21 -6.79
C THR A 137 -18.30 -4.20 -5.66
N THR A 138 -17.21 -4.64 -4.98
CA THR A 138 -17.28 -5.67 -3.93
C THR A 138 -17.88 -5.15 -2.63
N TYR A 139 -17.57 -3.91 -2.27
CA TYR A 139 -18.05 -3.20 -1.09
C TYR A 139 -18.51 -1.81 -1.47
N ASP A 140 -19.34 -1.17 -0.65
CA ASP A 140 -19.49 0.28 -0.71
C ASP A 140 -18.25 0.97 -0.12
N GLU A 141 -17.98 2.19 -0.58
CA GLU A 141 -16.77 2.93 -0.24
C GLU A 141 -16.66 3.20 1.27
N LYS A 142 -17.77 3.46 1.96
CA LYS A 142 -17.79 3.73 3.39
C LYS A 142 -17.38 2.51 4.19
N THR A 143 -18.01 1.35 3.94
CA THR A 143 -17.68 0.06 4.57
C THR A 143 -16.21 -0.28 4.35
N PHE A 144 -15.69 -0.06 3.13
CA PHE A 144 -14.30 -0.34 2.81
C PHE A 144 -13.34 0.56 3.61
N LYS A 145 -13.64 1.86 3.70
CA LYS A 145 -12.81 2.84 4.44
C LYS A 145 -12.86 2.68 5.96
N GLU A 146 -13.96 2.21 6.50
CA GLU A 146 -14.15 2.08 7.95
C GLU A 146 -13.84 0.64 8.42
N ASP A 147 -14.63 -0.35 7.98
CA ASP A 147 -14.56 -1.71 8.52
C ASP A 147 -13.37 -2.50 7.97
N ILE A 148 -13.18 -2.48 6.66
CA ILE A 148 -12.06 -3.22 6.06
C ILE A 148 -10.72 -2.60 6.47
N ALA A 149 -10.61 -1.27 6.48
CA ALA A 149 -9.41 -0.60 6.93
C ALA A 149 -9.06 -0.93 8.40
N ALA A 150 -10.04 -1.01 9.30
CA ALA A 150 -9.83 -1.40 10.69
C ALA A 150 -9.23 -2.81 10.82
N LEU A 151 -9.72 -3.77 10.03
CA LEU A 151 -9.18 -5.15 10.00
C LEU A 151 -7.76 -5.22 9.44
N VAL A 152 -7.45 -4.42 8.42
CA VAL A 152 -6.10 -4.34 7.82
C VAL A 152 -5.13 -3.76 8.84
N ILE A 153 -5.48 -2.66 9.51
CA ILE A 153 -4.66 -2.03 10.57
C ILE A 153 -4.39 -3.03 11.70
N ALA A 154 -5.44 -3.65 12.24
CA ALA A 154 -5.30 -4.60 13.35
C ALA A 154 -4.40 -5.80 12.99
N THR A 155 -4.49 -6.27 11.74
CA THR A 155 -3.65 -7.36 11.25
C THR A 155 -2.19 -6.92 11.06
N ALA A 156 -1.95 -5.72 10.52
CA ALA A 156 -0.61 -5.16 10.36
C ALA A 156 0.07 -4.94 11.72
N ASP A 157 -0.67 -4.42 12.71
CA ASP A 157 -0.19 -4.26 14.09
C ASP A 157 0.14 -5.61 14.73
N LYS A 158 -0.69 -6.63 14.52
CA LYS A 158 -0.43 -8.00 15.00
C LYS A 158 0.85 -8.57 14.39
N ILE A 159 1.05 -8.40 13.09
CA ILE A 159 2.27 -8.86 12.40
C ILE A 159 3.50 -8.10 12.92
N SER A 160 3.41 -6.78 13.09
CA SER A 160 4.51 -5.94 13.59
C SER A 160 5.07 -6.44 14.94
N LYS A 161 4.22 -7.01 15.80
CA LYS A 161 4.64 -7.55 17.11
C LYS A 161 5.60 -8.75 17.00
N PHE A 162 5.69 -9.40 15.84
CA PHE A 162 6.56 -10.54 15.59
C PHE A 162 7.79 -10.20 14.72
N ILE A 163 7.97 -8.94 14.33
CA ILE A 163 9.12 -8.49 13.53
C ILE A 163 10.12 -7.80 14.47
N TYR A 164 11.23 -8.49 14.77
CA TYR A 164 12.30 -8.01 15.67
C TYR A 164 13.49 -7.46 14.90
#